data_18fb388d022c47fab55167362e8f84a0
#
_entry.id   18fb388d022c47fab55167362e8f84a0
#
_cell.length_a   1.000
_cell.length_b   1.000
_cell.length_c   1.000
_cell.angle_alpha   90.00
_cell.angle_beta   90.00
_cell.angle_gamma   90.00
#
_symmetry.space_group_name_H-M   'P 1'
#
loop_
_entity.id
_entity.type
_entity.pdbx_description
1 polymer ?
#
loop_
_entity_poly.entity_id
_entity_poly.type
_entity_poly.pdbx_seq_one_letter_code
_entity_poly.pdbx_strand_id
1 'polypeptide(L)'
;NSDSKIKEKNKIYQDMGLKILYTCKSEICARFPFFSQGAAALSFVMEEIASANQRVDKIGTKTQITSIGTDGEYIKAQSLFLIQTWAEEPGMLKRGYLHMLFHCLYLHPFYGEKREKRLWNLACDLAVELLTEENLPQNLWGFSDEKQRKRKQILQSFEGKIPSAEVIYQR
;
A
#
# COMPACT_ATOMS: atom_id res chain seq x y z
N ASN A 1 34.44 12.25 6.71
CA ASN A 1 33.51 13.40 6.88
C ASN A 1 32.34 13.44 5.91
N SER A 2 32.44 12.92 4.69
CA SER A 2 31.29 12.85 3.75
C SER A 2 30.31 11.77 4.17
N ASP A 3 30.77 10.58 4.52
CA ASP A 3 29.94 9.43 4.90
C ASP A 3 29.12 9.67 6.17
N SER A 4 29.67 10.42 7.12
CA SER A 4 28.94 10.79 8.34
C SER A 4 27.75 11.70 8.04
N LYS A 5 27.91 12.68 7.16
CA LYS A 5 26.85 13.59 6.74
C LYS A 5 25.74 12.86 5.95
N ILE A 6 26.12 11.88 5.11
CA ILE A 6 25.18 11.08 4.37
C ILE A 6 24.33 10.21 5.31
N LYS A 7 24.96 9.56 6.29
CA LYS A 7 24.28 8.75 7.30
C LYS A 7 23.30 9.58 8.15
N GLU A 8 23.72 10.76 8.57
CA GLU A 8 22.87 11.69 9.33
C GLU A 8 21.66 12.14 8.52
N LYS A 9 21.87 12.50 7.25
CA LYS A 9 20.79 12.87 6.33
C LYS A 9 19.80 11.73 6.10
N ASN A 10 20.29 10.50 5.90
CA ASN A 10 19.43 9.31 5.73
C ASN A 10 18.60 9.06 6.99
N LYS A 11 19.19 9.21 8.18
CA LYS A 11 18.46 9.08 9.44
C LYS A 11 17.32 10.10 9.55
N ILE A 12 17.56 11.35 9.21
CA ILE A 12 16.52 12.40 9.20
C ILE A 12 15.36 12.00 8.27
N TYR A 13 15.67 11.52 7.08
CA TYR A 13 14.61 11.07 6.13
C TYR A 13 13.85 9.87 6.65
N GLN A 14 14.50 8.89 7.28
CA GLN A 14 13.83 7.74 7.90
C GLN A 14 12.89 8.19 9.03
N ASP A 15 13.35 9.09 9.90
CA ASP A 15 12.52 9.62 10.99
C ASP A 15 11.31 10.41 10.47
N MET A 16 11.47 11.18 9.39
CA MET A 16 10.36 11.86 8.73
C MET A 16 9.37 10.87 8.10
N GLY A 17 9.86 9.86 7.39
CA GLY A 17 9.03 8.81 6.80
C GLY A 17 8.20 8.06 7.84
N LEU A 18 8.83 7.70 8.97
CA LEU A 18 8.13 7.07 10.09
C LEU A 18 7.02 7.97 10.66
N LYS A 19 7.28 9.25 10.87
CA LYS A 19 6.28 10.21 11.35
C LYS A 19 5.08 10.28 10.40
N ILE A 20 5.32 10.29 9.09
CA ILE A 20 4.25 10.28 8.07
C ILE A 20 3.40 9.02 8.21
N LEU A 21 4.00 7.83 8.29
CA LEU A 21 3.27 6.58 8.44
C LEU A 21 2.48 6.52 9.75
N TYR A 22 3.05 6.99 10.86
CA TYR A 22 2.32 7.09 12.13
C TYR A 22 1.15 8.07 12.07
N THR A 23 1.28 9.16 11.31
CA THR A 23 0.18 10.10 11.06
C THR A 23 -0.93 9.42 10.25
N CYS A 24 -0.60 8.73 9.16
CA CYS A 24 -1.57 7.95 8.37
C CYS A 24 -2.29 6.92 9.25
N LYS A 25 -1.55 6.15 10.05
CA LYS A 25 -2.09 5.17 11.01
C LYS A 25 -3.08 5.83 11.98
N SER A 26 -2.69 6.93 12.60
CA SER A 26 -3.51 7.63 13.59
C SER A 26 -4.81 8.16 12.99
N GLU A 27 -4.76 8.76 11.81
CA GLU A 27 -5.94 9.28 11.13
C GLU A 27 -6.89 8.16 10.67
N ILE A 28 -6.34 7.04 10.16
CA ILE A 28 -7.14 5.87 9.78
C ILE A 28 -7.81 5.25 11.02
N CYS A 29 -7.08 5.07 12.12
CA CYS A 29 -7.64 4.52 13.35
C CYS A 29 -8.68 5.46 13.99
N ALA A 30 -8.48 6.78 13.93
CA ALA A 30 -9.47 7.75 14.42
C ALA A 30 -10.77 7.70 13.61
N ARG A 31 -10.67 7.51 12.30
CA ARG A 31 -11.83 7.41 11.42
C ARG A 31 -12.52 6.04 11.46
N PHE A 32 -11.74 4.99 11.63
CA PHE A 32 -12.18 3.59 11.65
C PHE A 32 -11.67 2.89 12.92
N PRO A 33 -12.26 3.16 14.09
CA PRO A 33 -11.76 2.63 15.37
C PRO A 33 -11.64 1.11 15.42
N PHE A 34 -12.47 0.39 14.67
CA PHE A 34 -12.45 -1.07 14.61
C PHE A 34 -11.17 -1.64 13.96
N PHE A 35 -10.42 -0.86 13.18
CA PHE A 35 -9.13 -1.27 12.65
C PHE A 35 -7.97 -1.09 13.64
N SER A 36 -8.19 -0.44 14.78
CA SER A 36 -7.10 -0.05 15.68
C SER A 36 -6.28 -1.22 16.20
N GLN A 37 -6.91 -2.37 16.48
CA GLN A 37 -6.19 -3.56 16.93
C GLN A 37 -5.30 -4.15 15.83
N GLY A 38 -5.82 -4.32 14.62
CA GLY A 38 -5.03 -4.79 13.49
C GLY A 38 -3.89 -3.82 13.12
N ALA A 39 -4.18 -2.53 13.14
CA ALA A 39 -3.18 -1.50 12.90
C ALA A 39 -2.09 -1.48 13.99
N ALA A 40 -2.44 -1.75 15.25
CA ALA A 40 -1.48 -1.79 16.36
C ALA A 40 -0.47 -2.95 16.21
N ALA A 41 -0.88 -4.07 15.61
CA ALA A 41 -0.03 -5.22 15.39
C ALA A 41 1.02 -5.00 14.29
N LEU A 42 0.83 -4.03 13.39
CA LEU A 42 1.74 -3.76 12.27
C LEU A 42 2.82 -2.75 12.67
N SER A 43 4.05 -3.14 12.44
CA SER A 43 5.23 -2.29 12.59
C SER A 43 5.67 -1.70 11.24
N PHE A 44 6.47 -0.62 11.28
CA PHE A 44 6.99 0.04 10.09
C PHE A 44 8.48 -0.23 9.92
N VAL A 45 8.90 -0.48 8.68
CA VAL A 45 10.30 -0.61 8.30
C VAL A 45 10.59 0.37 7.17
N MET A 46 11.52 1.29 7.44
CA MET A 46 12.05 2.17 6.39
C MET A 46 13.12 1.41 5.61
N GLU A 47 12.85 1.18 4.34
CA GLU A 47 13.85 0.63 3.43
C GLU A 47 14.89 1.71 3.14
N GLU A 48 16.17 1.33 3.21
CA GLU A 48 17.25 2.20 2.77
C GLU A 48 17.04 2.53 1.30
N ILE A 49 17.37 3.78 0.94
CA ILE A 49 17.49 4.20 -0.44
C ILE A 49 18.64 3.37 -1.01
N ALA A 50 18.35 2.17 -1.48
CA ALA A 50 19.29 1.48 -2.33
C ALA A 50 19.61 2.50 -3.41
N SER A 51 20.86 2.95 -3.44
CA SER A 51 21.41 3.83 -4.45
C SER A 51 20.73 3.44 -5.75
N ALA A 52 20.12 4.38 -6.44
CA ALA A 52 19.10 4.28 -7.49
C ALA A 52 19.43 3.32 -8.65
N ASN A 53 19.90 2.16 -8.35
CA ASN A 53 20.11 1.02 -9.20
C ASN A 53 18.78 0.26 -9.25
N GLN A 54 17.93 0.79 -10.15
CA GLN A 54 16.99 0.04 -10.93
C GLN A 54 17.21 -1.48 -10.74
N ARG A 55 16.36 -2.14 -9.99
CA ARG A 55 16.13 -3.55 -10.21
C ARG A 55 15.43 -3.67 -11.56
N VAL A 56 16.25 -3.70 -12.59
CA VAL A 56 15.82 -4.17 -13.92
C VAL A 56 15.53 -5.63 -13.71
N ASP A 57 14.29 -6.04 -13.88
CA ASP A 57 13.96 -7.45 -13.95
C ASP A 57 14.68 -8.07 -15.16
N LYS A 58 14.77 -9.40 -15.18
CA LYS A 58 15.45 -10.14 -16.27
C LYS A 58 14.86 -9.87 -17.67
N ILE A 59 13.83 -9.06 -17.79
CA ILE A 59 13.09 -8.75 -19.04
C ILE A 59 13.32 -7.28 -19.46
N GLY A 60 14.09 -6.49 -18.68
CA GLY A 60 14.39 -5.09 -19.03
C GLY A 60 13.24 -4.10 -18.78
N THR A 61 12.16 -4.52 -18.14
CA THR A 61 11.04 -3.66 -17.80
C THR A 61 11.38 -2.88 -16.53
N LYS A 62 11.29 -1.54 -16.60
CA LYS A 62 11.34 -0.67 -15.41
C LYS A 62 10.12 -0.98 -14.55
N THR A 63 10.25 -1.91 -13.65
CA THR A 63 9.24 -2.12 -12.61
C THR A 63 9.28 -0.88 -11.72
N GLN A 64 8.22 -0.10 -11.75
CA GLN A 64 7.99 0.96 -10.78
C GLN A 64 7.93 0.24 -9.43
N ILE A 65 9.02 0.38 -8.64
CA ILE A 65 9.08 -0.22 -7.31
C ILE A 65 7.95 0.46 -6.54
N THR A 66 6.95 -0.32 -6.16
CA THR A 66 5.93 0.13 -5.22
C THR A 66 6.66 0.57 -3.97
N SER A 67 6.65 1.87 -3.71
CA SER A 67 7.45 2.48 -2.64
C SER A 67 6.85 2.24 -1.26
N ILE A 68 5.75 1.50 -1.20
CA ILE A 68 5.10 1.00 0.01
C ILE A 68 4.60 -0.43 -0.26
N GLY A 69 4.81 -1.33 0.69
CA GLY A 69 4.41 -2.74 0.59
C GLY A 69 4.26 -3.38 1.96
N THR A 70 3.79 -4.62 1.99
CA THR A 70 3.69 -5.41 3.22
C THR A 70 4.03 -6.87 2.98
N ASP A 71 4.58 -7.51 4.01
CA ASP A 71 4.76 -8.97 4.09
C ASP A 71 3.77 -9.61 5.08
N GLY A 72 2.85 -8.83 5.63
CA GLY A 72 1.86 -9.25 6.61
C GLY A 72 2.26 -8.98 8.06
N GLU A 73 3.53 -8.72 8.33
CA GLU A 73 4.06 -8.37 9.66
C GLU A 73 4.52 -6.91 9.71
N TYR A 74 5.12 -6.45 8.62
CA TYR A 74 5.65 -5.09 8.50
C TYR A 74 5.02 -4.37 7.32
N ILE A 75 4.83 -3.06 7.46
CA ILE A 75 4.66 -2.14 6.35
C ILE A 75 6.04 -1.56 6.03
N LYS A 76 6.52 -1.81 4.81
CA LYS A 76 7.83 -1.40 4.29
C LYS A 76 7.65 -0.24 3.34
N ALA A 77 8.45 0.81 3.49
CA ALA A 77 8.35 1.97 2.62
C ALA A 77 9.68 2.69 2.47
N GLN A 78 9.84 3.41 1.36
CA GLN A 78 10.99 4.28 1.12
C GLN A 78 10.70 5.70 1.61
N SER A 79 11.60 6.22 2.43
CA SER A 79 11.43 7.53 3.09
C SER A 79 11.21 8.68 2.10
N LEU A 80 12.00 8.74 1.01
CA LEU A 80 11.85 9.81 0.02
C LEU A 80 10.50 9.77 -0.69
N PHE A 81 10.01 8.59 -1.03
CA PHE A 81 8.68 8.44 -1.60
C PHE A 81 7.60 8.98 -0.65
N LEU A 82 7.67 8.60 0.63
CA LEU A 82 6.71 9.06 1.62
C LEU A 82 6.73 10.59 1.76
N ILE A 83 7.91 11.20 1.81
CA ILE A 83 8.08 12.65 1.97
C ILE A 83 7.54 13.39 0.74
N GLN A 84 7.89 12.95 -0.46
CA GLN A 84 7.44 13.57 -1.71
C GLN A 84 5.92 13.43 -1.87
N THR A 85 5.38 12.24 -1.70
CA THR A 85 3.94 12.01 -1.82
C THR A 85 3.16 12.76 -0.74
N TRP A 86 3.68 12.86 0.49
CA TRP A 86 3.06 13.64 1.55
C TRP A 86 2.98 15.13 1.21
N ALA A 87 4.02 15.68 0.59
CA ALA A 87 4.06 17.07 0.18
C ALA A 87 3.10 17.39 -0.98
N GLU A 88 2.91 16.44 -1.89
CA GLU A 88 2.07 16.62 -3.09
C GLU A 88 0.60 16.23 -2.83
N GLU A 89 0.37 15.04 -2.29
CA GLU A 89 -0.97 14.49 -2.08
C GLU A 89 -1.02 13.55 -0.85
N PRO A 90 -1.14 14.09 0.37
CA PRO A 90 -1.16 13.29 1.62
C PRO A 90 -2.24 12.20 1.63
N GLY A 91 -3.35 12.42 0.93
CA GLY A 91 -4.46 11.47 0.81
C GLY A 91 -4.04 10.15 0.16
N MET A 92 -3.11 10.18 -0.79
CA MET A 92 -2.60 8.96 -1.43
C MET A 92 -1.89 8.05 -0.43
N LEU A 93 -1.15 8.59 0.52
CA LEU A 93 -0.48 7.78 1.54
C LEU A 93 -1.45 7.18 2.54
N LYS A 94 -2.50 7.90 2.91
CA LYS A 94 -3.57 7.37 3.77
C LYS A 94 -4.30 6.22 3.08
N ARG A 95 -4.60 6.39 1.78
CA ARG A 95 -5.15 5.32 0.93
C ARG A 95 -4.21 4.13 0.86
N GLY A 96 -2.93 4.34 0.58
CA GLY A 96 -1.91 3.29 0.52
C GLY A 96 -1.76 2.55 1.84
N TYR A 97 -1.79 3.26 2.98
CA TYR A 97 -1.76 2.65 4.30
C TYR A 97 -2.98 1.74 4.53
N LEU A 98 -4.20 2.21 4.23
CA LEU A 98 -5.41 1.41 4.37
C LEU A 98 -5.39 0.19 3.44
N HIS A 99 -4.90 0.33 2.23
CA HIS A 99 -4.71 -0.76 1.29
C HIS A 99 -3.77 -1.84 1.87
N MET A 100 -2.61 -1.45 2.41
CA MET A 100 -1.69 -2.40 3.07
C MET A 100 -2.32 -3.04 4.31
N LEU A 101 -3.07 -2.30 5.10
CA LEU A 101 -3.77 -2.82 6.25
C LEU A 101 -4.79 -3.90 5.85
N PHE A 102 -5.54 -3.72 4.77
CA PHE A 102 -6.45 -4.75 4.27
C PHE A 102 -5.71 -6.01 3.81
N HIS A 103 -4.56 -5.89 3.13
CA HIS A 103 -3.76 -7.07 2.81
C HIS A 103 -3.40 -7.88 4.04
N CYS A 104 -3.03 -7.22 5.14
CA CYS A 104 -2.70 -7.89 6.40
C CYS A 104 -3.93 -8.50 7.07
N LEU A 105 -5.05 -7.78 7.12
CA LEU A 105 -6.30 -8.27 7.73
C LEU A 105 -6.88 -9.47 7.02
N TYR A 106 -6.74 -9.53 5.69
CA TYR A 106 -7.17 -10.69 4.88
C TYR A 106 -6.09 -11.76 4.73
N LEU A 107 -4.94 -11.59 5.39
CA LEU A 107 -3.83 -12.56 5.40
C LEU A 107 -3.31 -12.91 3.99
N HIS A 108 -3.49 -12.02 3.01
CA HIS A 108 -3.10 -12.26 1.63
C HIS A 108 -1.64 -12.71 1.45
N PRO A 109 -0.65 -12.18 2.21
CA PRO A 109 0.73 -12.64 2.11
C PRO A 109 0.96 -14.11 2.46
N PHE A 110 0.03 -14.71 3.23
CA PHE A 110 0.19 -16.07 3.76
C PHE A 110 -0.57 -17.14 2.97
N TYR A 111 -1.55 -16.77 2.13
CA TYR A 111 -2.43 -17.72 1.44
C TYR A 111 -2.03 -18.03 -0.01
N GLY A 112 -0.88 -17.57 -0.47
CA GLY A 112 -0.45 -17.69 -1.88
C GLY A 112 0.27 -18.98 -2.28
N GLU A 113 0.64 -19.86 -1.35
CA GLU A 113 1.63 -20.94 -1.58
C GLU A 113 1.27 -21.93 -2.69
N LYS A 114 -0.03 -22.22 -2.88
CA LYS A 114 -0.51 -23.21 -3.90
C LYS A 114 -1.05 -22.57 -5.17
N ARG A 115 -0.86 -21.26 -5.35
CA ARG A 115 -1.42 -20.49 -6.45
C ARG A 115 -0.30 -19.94 -7.33
N GLU A 116 -0.62 -19.64 -8.59
CA GLU A 116 0.30 -18.88 -9.43
C GLU A 116 0.47 -17.49 -8.83
N LYS A 117 1.69 -17.19 -8.40
CA LYS A 117 2.01 -16.04 -7.54
C LYS A 117 1.59 -14.69 -8.15
N ARG A 118 1.80 -14.52 -9.47
CA ARG A 118 1.49 -13.26 -10.14
C ARG A 118 -0.02 -13.02 -10.21
N LEU A 119 -0.78 -14.05 -10.57
CA LEU A 119 -2.24 -13.96 -10.64
C LEU A 119 -2.86 -13.81 -9.26
N TRP A 120 -2.32 -14.52 -8.26
CA TRP A 120 -2.77 -14.37 -6.89
C TRP A 120 -2.55 -12.96 -6.36
N ASN A 121 -1.37 -12.39 -6.55
CA ASN A 121 -1.10 -11.01 -6.13
C ASN A 121 -2.05 -10.02 -6.81
N LEU A 122 -2.28 -10.17 -8.12
CA LEU A 122 -3.21 -9.32 -8.85
C LEU A 122 -4.66 -9.42 -8.31
N ALA A 123 -5.10 -10.64 -7.99
CA ALA A 123 -6.42 -10.87 -7.41
C ALA A 123 -6.55 -10.24 -6.01
N CYS A 124 -5.51 -10.35 -5.18
CA CYS A 124 -5.43 -9.71 -3.87
C CYS A 124 -5.48 -8.18 -3.98
N ASP A 125 -4.65 -7.61 -4.86
CA ASP A 125 -4.59 -6.16 -5.09
C ASP A 125 -5.95 -5.62 -5.55
N LEU A 126 -6.62 -6.32 -6.47
CA LEU A 126 -7.92 -5.91 -6.96
C LEU A 126 -9.01 -5.99 -5.87
N ALA A 127 -9.05 -7.07 -5.09
CA ALA A 127 -9.99 -7.21 -3.98
C ALA A 127 -9.81 -6.10 -2.95
N VAL A 128 -8.56 -5.85 -2.55
CA VAL A 128 -8.22 -4.82 -1.56
C VAL A 128 -8.50 -3.42 -2.10
N GLU A 129 -8.23 -3.15 -3.37
CA GLU A 129 -8.53 -1.85 -3.99
C GLU A 129 -10.03 -1.56 -3.97
N LEU A 130 -10.87 -2.54 -4.30
CA LEU A 130 -12.32 -2.41 -4.25
C LEU A 130 -12.82 -2.12 -2.82
N LEU A 131 -12.25 -2.80 -1.81
CA LEU A 131 -12.55 -2.56 -0.40
C LEU A 131 -12.09 -1.18 0.06
N THR A 132 -10.90 -0.78 -0.35
CA THR A 132 -10.33 0.53 -0.01
C THR A 132 -11.22 1.64 -0.54
N GLU A 133 -11.65 1.55 -1.78
CA GLU A 133 -12.55 2.53 -2.40
C GLU A 133 -13.93 2.58 -1.73
N GLU A 134 -14.46 1.44 -1.29
CA GLU A 134 -15.75 1.40 -0.59
C GLU A 134 -15.71 2.12 0.75
N ASN A 135 -14.58 2.04 1.45
CA ASN A 135 -14.46 2.57 2.80
C ASN A 135 -13.93 4.01 2.84
N LEU A 136 -13.34 4.52 1.77
CA LEU A 136 -12.83 5.88 1.73
C LEU A 136 -13.89 6.90 1.29
N PRO A 137 -13.89 8.10 1.87
CA PRO A 137 -14.73 9.19 1.40
C PRO A 137 -14.35 9.61 -0.01
N GLN A 138 -15.32 9.63 -0.91
CA GLN A 138 -15.11 9.92 -2.34
C GLN A 138 -14.49 11.30 -2.63
N ASN A 139 -14.64 12.25 -1.72
CA ASN A 139 -14.20 13.64 -1.91
C ASN A 139 -12.82 13.97 -1.30
N LEU A 140 -12.17 13.02 -0.62
CA LEU A 140 -10.99 13.35 0.17
C LEU A 140 -9.69 12.69 -0.30
N TRP A 141 -9.71 11.60 -1.11
CA TRP A 141 -8.50 10.78 -1.25
C TRP A 141 -8.32 10.15 -2.64
N GLY A 142 -8.13 10.98 -3.65
CA GLY A 142 -7.60 10.52 -4.94
C GLY A 142 -8.58 9.76 -5.83
N PHE A 143 -9.87 10.06 -5.74
CA PHE A 143 -10.87 9.51 -6.65
C PHE A 143 -10.85 10.26 -7.99
N SER A 144 -10.60 9.53 -9.07
CA SER A 144 -10.85 10.03 -10.42
C SER A 144 -12.10 9.37 -10.99
N ASP A 145 -12.81 10.08 -11.88
CA ASP A 145 -13.99 9.53 -12.59
C ASP A 145 -13.66 8.27 -13.38
N GLU A 146 -12.44 8.15 -13.87
CA GLU A 146 -11.97 6.95 -14.58
C GLU A 146 -11.87 5.75 -13.65
N LYS A 147 -11.29 5.91 -12.45
CA LYS A 147 -11.22 4.84 -11.43
C LYS A 147 -12.61 4.40 -11.00
N GLN A 148 -13.53 5.34 -10.80
CA GLN A 148 -14.91 5.02 -10.44
C GLN A 148 -15.63 4.24 -11.53
N ARG A 149 -15.45 4.61 -12.81
CA ARG A 149 -16.01 3.85 -13.94
C ARG A 149 -15.47 2.43 -14.01
N LYS A 150 -14.14 2.26 -13.90
CA LYS A 150 -13.50 0.94 -13.87
C LYS A 150 -14.02 0.09 -12.70
N ARG A 151 -14.12 0.68 -11.50
CA ARG A 151 -14.69 0.03 -10.32
C ARG A 151 -16.11 -0.47 -10.59
N LYS A 152 -16.99 0.39 -11.12
CA LYS A 152 -18.36 0.03 -11.44
C LYS A 152 -18.45 -1.13 -12.44
N GLN A 153 -17.63 -1.13 -13.48
CA GLN A 153 -17.55 -2.22 -14.44
C GLN A 153 -17.13 -3.55 -13.78
N ILE A 154 -16.11 -3.51 -12.92
CA ILE A 154 -15.65 -4.68 -12.19
C ILE A 154 -16.74 -5.21 -11.27
N LEU A 155 -17.37 -4.35 -10.45
CA LEU A 155 -18.46 -4.76 -9.56
C LEU A 155 -19.66 -5.34 -10.30
N GLN A 156 -20.01 -4.80 -11.46
CA GLN A 156 -21.07 -5.37 -12.30
C GLN A 156 -20.78 -6.81 -12.70
N SER A 157 -19.51 -7.15 -12.99
CA SER A 157 -19.13 -8.53 -13.31
C SER A 157 -19.23 -9.49 -12.10
N PHE A 158 -19.36 -8.96 -10.88
CA PHE A 158 -19.54 -9.70 -9.63
C PHE A 158 -20.90 -9.41 -8.96
N GLU A 159 -21.94 -9.14 -9.75
CA GLU A 159 -23.32 -8.92 -9.27
C GLU A 159 -23.43 -7.77 -8.25
N GLY A 160 -22.57 -6.76 -8.38
CA GLY A 160 -22.54 -5.60 -7.50
C GLY A 160 -21.92 -5.85 -6.11
N LYS A 161 -21.40 -7.05 -5.85
CA LYS A 161 -20.72 -7.39 -4.59
C LYS A 161 -19.21 -7.24 -4.72
N ILE A 162 -18.54 -6.86 -3.64
CA ILE A 162 -17.08 -6.86 -3.60
C ILE A 162 -16.60 -8.32 -3.49
N PRO A 163 -15.90 -8.85 -4.50
CA PRO A 163 -15.41 -10.22 -4.47
C PRO A 163 -14.19 -10.37 -3.57
N SER A 164 -14.01 -11.56 -2.98
CA SER A 164 -12.75 -11.90 -2.33
C SER A 164 -11.64 -12.19 -3.37
N ALA A 165 -10.39 -12.20 -2.91
CA ALA A 165 -9.25 -12.52 -3.76
C ALA A 165 -9.37 -13.92 -4.39
N GLU A 166 -9.91 -14.90 -3.65
CA GLU A 166 -10.15 -16.26 -4.15
C GLU A 166 -11.16 -16.28 -5.32
N VAL A 167 -12.24 -15.54 -5.18
CA VAL A 167 -13.27 -15.44 -6.23
C VAL A 167 -12.72 -14.80 -7.50
N ILE A 168 -11.89 -13.77 -7.35
CA ILE A 168 -11.23 -13.12 -8.49
C ILE A 168 -10.21 -14.07 -9.15
N TYR A 169 -9.42 -14.78 -8.33
CA TYR A 169 -8.40 -15.70 -8.82
C TYR A 169 -8.94 -16.89 -9.61
N GLN A 170 -10.16 -17.33 -9.31
CA GLN A 170 -10.82 -18.47 -9.99
C GLN A 170 -11.46 -18.10 -11.33
N ARG A 171 -11.52 -16.81 -11.70
CA ARG A 171 -12.05 -16.32 -12.97
C ARG A 171 -10.97 -16.07 -14.01
#